data_f6f1a394827933e66744fca760c4b584
#
_entry.id   f6f1a394827933e66744fca760c4b584
#
_cell.length_a   1.000
_cell.length_b   1.000
_cell.length_c   1.000
_cell.angle_alpha   90.00
_cell.angle_beta   90.00
_cell.angle_gamma   90.00
#
_symmetry.space_group_name_H-M   'P 1'
#
loop_
_entity.id
_entity.type
_entity.pdbx_description
1 polymer ?
#
loop_
_entity_poly.entity_id
_entity_poly.type
_entity_poly.pdbx_seq_one_letter_code
_entity_poly.pdbx_strand_id
1 'polypeptide(L)'
;MAKIVIIGGGFGGLSFLQKARKSKNEFVLIDRTNHHLFQPLLYQVATAVLSPADITVPLRNLFKNDKNVKTILGEVKEINREIKEITLDSKEIVSYDKLIISAGSSYSYFGNNEWAKFSKGLKVINDALDIREKILKAFEKAENEKDENTRKKYLNFVIIGGGPTGVELAGSIAEIAYKNMTKEFRNFNTSDANIYLIEAGERILPTYSESLSNKSYKYLTDFGVRIRIKERVVNIEEMCVTTDKDTIETDNIIWAAGNEASPLIKELETEIDNEGRAIVNIDCSIKEDEDVYVIGDAANFITESGETLPGIAPVAIQQGRYVANNIKNNILSSDRKAFKYSDKGMMATIGRFKAIGVVGNFEMAGFFAWLFWSLIHLIYLIGYRSKILVSIEWVFAYFLNKRGTRLIYREID
;
A
#
# COMPACT_ATOMS: atom_id res chain seq x y z
N MET A 1 -4.43 -31.78 16.59
CA MET A 1 -4.86 -30.37 16.64
C MET A 1 -3.56 -29.58 16.67
N ALA A 2 -3.30 -28.80 15.66
CA ALA A 2 -2.05 -28.05 15.55
C ALA A 2 -2.27 -26.59 15.97
N LYS A 3 -1.25 -25.97 16.57
CA LYS A 3 -1.19 -24.54 16.86
C LYS A 3 -0.53 -23.81 15.69
N ILE A 4 -1.29 -22.96 15.03
CA ILE A 4 -0.86 -22.23 13.84
C ILE A 4 -0.74 -20.77 14.17
N VAL A 5 0.46 -20.21 14.01
CA VAL A 5 0.73 -18.80 14.23
C VAL A 5 0.74 -18.07 12.89
N ILE A 6 0.05 -16.94 12.81
CA ILE A 6 -0.02 -16.08 11.64
C ILE A 6 0.56 -14.72 12.01
N ILE A 7 1.61 -14.30 11.32
CA ILE A 7 2.22 -12.98 11.47
C ILE A 7 1.73 -12.07 10.36
N GLY A 8 0.97 -11.04 10.74
CA GLY A 8 0.41 -10.05 9.83
C GLY A 8 -1.06 -10.31 9.47
N GLY A 9 -1.93 -9.36 9.85
CA GLY A 9 -3.37 -9.31 9.55
C GLY A 9 -3.71 -8.59 8.23
N GLY A 10 -2.75 -8.53 7.29
CA GLY A 10 -2.92 -8.01 5.94
C GLY A 10 -3.77 -8.93 5.06
N PHE A 11 -3.72 -8.72 3.75
CA PHE A 11 -4.53 -9.50 2.78
C PHE A 11 -4.26 -11.00 2.85
N GLY A 12 -2.98 -11.41 2.94
CA GLY A 12 -2.58 -12.81 2.97
C GLY A 12 -3.04 -13.51 4.24
N GLY A 13 -2.61 -13.02 5.41
CA GLY A 13 -2.93 -13.62 6.70
C GLY A 13 -4.42 -13.63 7.02
N LEU A 14 -5.12 -12.54 6.69
CA LEU A 14 -6.57 -12.49 6.85
C LEU A 14 -7.27 -13.52 5.96
N SER A 15 -6.89 -13.64 4.69
CA SER A 15 -7.48 -14.60 3.76
C SER A 15 -7.19 -16.05 4.16
N PHE A 16 -5.98 -16.31 4.67
CA PHE A 16 -5.62 -17.58 5.28
C PHE A 16 -6.57 -17.90 6.44
N LEU A 17 -6.65 -17.03 7.41
CA LEU A 17 -7.41 -17.26 8.64
C LEU A 17 -8.91 -17.39 8.37
N GLN A 18 -9.49 -16.55 7.51
CA GLN A 18 -10.90 -16.66 7.10
C GLN A 18 -11.24 -18.02 6.50
N LYS A 19 -10.29 -18.65 5.77
CA LYS A 19 -10.49 -19.95 5.16
C LYS A 19 -10.23 -21.11 6.13
N ALA A 20 -9.22 -20.99 7.02
CA ALA A 20 -8.76 -22.05 7.92
C ALA A 20 -9.53 -22.12 9.25
N ARG A 21 -10.10 -21.01 9.76
CA ARG A 21 -10.69 -20.88 11.10
C ARG A 21 -11.78 -21.91 11.46
N LYS A 22 -12.43 -22.50 10.46
CA LYS A 22 -13.45 -23.54 10.68
C LYS A 22 -12.86 -24.96 10.87
N SER A 23 -11.53 -25.11 10.83
CA SER A 23 -10.86 -26.38 11.15
C SER A 23 -10.76 -26.59 12.66
N LYS A 24 -10.25 -27.77 13.06
CA LYS A 24 -10.05 -28.10 14.50
C LYS A 24 -8.76 -27.51 15.07
N ASN A 25 -7.97 -26.78 14.29
CA ASN A 25 -6.71 -26.20 14.72
C ASN A 25 -6.91 -24.95 15.58
N GLU A 26 -5.90 -24.63 16.39
CA GLU A 26 -5.80 -23.38 17.12
C GLU A 26 -5.03 -22.36 16.28
N PHE A 27 -5.51 -21.11 16.30
CA PHE A 27 -4.90 -20.03 15.52
C PHE A 27 -4.52 -18.87 16.43
N VAL A 28 -3.30 -18.36 16.24
CA VAL A 28 -2.83 -17.13 16.89
C VAL A 28 -2.46 -16.13 15.79
N LEU A 29 -3.27 -15.09 15.65
CA LEU A 29 -2.99 -13.98 14.75
C LEU A 29 -2.23 -12.89 15.49
N ILE A 30 -1.03 -12.55 15.03
CA ILE A 30 -0.19 -11.50 15.60
C ILE A 30 -0.05 -10.39 14.57
N ASP A 31 -0.37 -9.16 14.96
CA ASP A 31 -0.16 -7.97 14.14
C ASP A 31 0.30 -6.81 15.00
N ARG A 32 1.19 -5.97 14.47
CA ARG A 32 1.67 -4.73 15.11
C ARG A 32 0.60 -3.65 15.17
N THR A 33 -0.50 -3.83 14.43
CA THR A 33 -1.69 -2.98 14.48
C THR A 33 -2.92 -3.78 14.88
N ASN A 34 -3.95 -3.10 15.40
CA ASN A 34 -5.18 -3.77 15.82
C ASN A 34 -6.20 -3.97 14.70
N HIS A 35 -5.84 -3.64 13.45
CA HIS A 35 -6.78 -3.57 12.34
C HIS A 35 -6.22 -4.11 11.03
N HIS A 36 -7.10 -4.65 10.21
CA HIS A 36 -6.83 -4.87 8.80
C HIS A 36 -7.02 -3.56 8.04
N LEU A 37 -6.08 -3.24 7.16
CA LEU A 37 -6.09 -2.07 6.31
C LEU A 37 -6.38 -2.46 4.85
N PHE A 38 -7.39 -1.82 4.25
CA PHE A 38 -7.61 -1.93 2.81
C PHE A 38 -6.73 -0.93 2.05
N GLN A 39 -5.46 -1.30 1.88
CA GLN A 39 -4.37 -0.47 1.37
C GLN A 39 -4.63 0.18 -0.01
N PRO A 40 -5.38 -0.43 -0.96
CA PRO A 40 -5.66 0.22 -2.25
C PRO A 40 -6.37 1.57 -2.16
N LEU A 41 -7.05 1.87 -1.05
CA LEU A 41 -7.69 3.17 -0.83
C LEU A 41 -6.92 4.09 0.12
N LEU A 42 -5.68 3.73 0.49
CA LEU A 42 -4.89 4.49 1.46
C LEU A 42 -4.52 5.89 0.95
N TYR A 43 -4.26 6.05 -0.35
CA TYR A 43 -4.01 7.35 -0.96
C TYR A 43 -5.21 8.30 -0.80
N GLN A 44 -6.44 7.80 -0.72
CA GLN A 44 -7.63 8.61 -0.49
C GLN A 44 -7.72 9.11 0.94
N VAL A 45 -7.16 8.39 1.91
CA VAL A 45 -6.96 8.89 3.26
C VAL A 45 -5.89 9.98 3.27
N ALA A 46 -4.77 9.76 2.60
CA ALA A 46 -3.69 10.74 2.47
C ALA A 46 -4.13 12.04 1.80
N THR A 47 -5.16 11.99 0.97
CA THR A 47 -5.67 13.14 0.22
C THR A 47 -7.06 13.60 0.68
N ALA A 48 -7.43 13.28 1.93
CA ALA A 48 -8.64 13.74 2.60
C ALA A 48 -9.98 13.41 1.90
N VAL A 49 -10.04 12.34 1.09
CA VAL A 49 -11.29 11.82 0.52
C VAL A 49 -12.00 10.91 1.53
N LEU A 50 -11.23 10.05 2.22
CA LEU A 50 -11.74 9.06 3.16
C LEU A 50 -11.16 9.25 4.57
N SER A 51 -11.91 8.81 5.57
CA SER A 51 -11.41 8.64 6.92
C SER A 51 -10.65 7.32 7.07
N PRO A 52 -9.64 7.22 7.96
CA PRO A 52 -9.00 5.94 8.29
C PRO A 52 -9.99 4.83 8.63
N ALA A 53 -11.07 5.15 9.35
CA ALA A 53 -12.08 4.19 9.78
C ALA A 53 -12.92 3.62 8.63
N ASP A 54 -12.91 4.25 7.45
CA ASP A 54 -13.69 3.80 6.29
C ASP A 54 -13.02 2.61 5.59
N ILE A 55 -11.69 2.51 5.70
CA ILE A 55 -10.87 1.50 5.03
C ILE A 55 -10.19 0.52 6.00
N THR A 56 -10.56 0.55 7.28
CA THR A 56 -10.01 -0.35 8.29
C THR A 56 -11.08 -1.13 9.01
N VAL A 57 -10.72 -2.33 9.48
CA VAL A 57 -11.60 -3.16 10.31
C VAL A 57 -10.78 -3.76 11.46
N PRO A 58 -11.22 -3.60 12.74
CA PRO A 58 -10.51 -4.20 13.88
C PRO A 58 -10.43 -5.73 13.77
N LEU A 59 -9.23 -6.29 13.87
CA LEU A 59 -8.97 -7.72 13.72
C LEU A 59 -9.77 -8.55 14.73
N ARG A 60 -9.82 -8.14 15.98
CA ARG A 60 -10.60 -8.85 17.02
C ARG A 60 -12.09 -8.91 16.68
N ASN A 61 -12.64 -7.89 16.02
CA ASN A 61 -14.05 -7.87 15.65
C ASN A 61 -14.36 -8.87 14.53
N LEU A 62 -13.39 -9.12 13.62
CA LEU A 62 -13.55 -10.09 12.54
C LEU A 62 -13.67 -11.54 13.04
N PHE A 63 -13.02 -11.85 14.16
CA PHE A 63 -12.89 -13.22 14.69
C PHE A 63 -13.52 -13.40 16.07
N LYS A 64 -14.33 -12.44 16.54
CA LYS A 64 -14.92 -12.46 17.90
C LYS A 64 -15.77 -13.71 18.23
N ASN A 65 -16.30 -14.36 17.20
CA ASN A 65 -17.14 -15.56 17.34
C ASN A 65 -16.35 -16.87 17.14
N ASP A 66 -15.08 -16.81 16.77
CA ASP A 66 -14.23 -17.98 16.49
C ASP A 66 -13.38 -18.29 17.74
N LYS A 67 -13.86 -19.22 18.57
CA LYS A 67 -13.22 -19.57 19.87
C LYS A 67 -11.81 -20.11 19.76
N ASN A 68 -11.45 -20.65 18.59
CA ASN A 68 -10.14 -21.22 18.28
C ASN A 68 -9.19 -20.17 17.67
N VAL A 69 -9.57 -18.88 17.64
CA VAL A 69 -8.73 -17.80 17.13
C VAL A 69 -8.39 -16.82 18.25
N LYS A 70 -7.10 -16.74 18.59
CA LYS A 70 -6.54 -15.70 19.49
C LYS A 70 -5.91 -14.61 18.62
N THR A 71 -6.16 -13.34 18.92
CA THR A 71 -5.49 -12.21 18.29
C THR A 71 -4.56 -11.53 19.31
N ILE A 72 -3.31 -11.29 18.95
CA ILE A 72 -2.31 -10.58 19.75
C ILE A 72 -1.93 -9.30 19.01
N LEU A 73 -1.97 -8.17 19.72
CA LEU A 73 -1.36 -6.92 19.28
C LEU A 73 0.09 -6.93 19.75
N GLY A 74 1.04 -6.99 18.85
CA GLY A 74 2.47 -7.06 19.15
C GLY A 74 3.30 -7.16 17.87
N GLU A 75 4.55 -6.83 17.98
CA GLU A 75 5.53 -6.95 16.90
C GLU A 75 6.43 -8.16 17.15
N VAL A 76 6.54 -9.05 16.16
CA VAL A 76 7.50 -10.17 16.21
C VAL A 76 8.89 -9.63 15.96
N LYS A 77 9.83 -9.93 16.86
CA LYS A 77 11.21 -9.49 16.79
C LYS A 77 12.16 -10.60 16.38
N GLU A 78 11.90 -11.84 16.83
CA GLU A 78 12.76 -12.99 16.57
C GLU A 78 11.92 -14.21 16.20
N ILE A 79 12.46 -15.05 15.35
CA ILE A 79 11.88 -16.34 14.95
C ILE A 79 12.94 -17.41 15.15
N ASN A 80 12.68 -18.33 16.07
CA ASN A 80 13.54 -19.52 16.27
C ASN A 80 12.83 -20.75 15.66
N ARG A 81 13.29 -21.19 14.50
CA ARG A 81 12.70 -22.33 13.77
C ARG A 81 13.03 -23.67 14.40
N GLU A 82 14.20 -23.81 15.06
CA GLU A 82 14.64 -25.08 15.64
C GLU A 82 13.71 -25.52 16.78
N ILE A 83 13.35 -24.59 17.66
CA ILE A 83 12.45 -24.85 18.79
C ILE A 83 10.99 -24.42 18.51
N LYS A 84 10.71 -23.94 17.28
CA LYS A 84 9.39 -23.49 16.84
C LYS A 84 8.77 -22.41 17.77
N GLU A 85 9.50 -21.38 18.05
CA GLU A 85 9.10 -20.26 18.91
C GLU A 85 9.33 -18.91 18.23
N ILE A 86 8.49 -17.94 18.55
CA ILE A 86 8.66 -16.54 18.17
C ILE A 86 8.67 -15.67 19.43
N THR A 87 9.46 -14.60 19.42
CA THR A 87 9.57 -13.62 20.49
C THR A 87 8.93 -12.30 20.05
N LEU A 88 8.04 -11.76 20.86
CA LEU A 88 7.40 -10.47 20.64
C LEU A 88 8.24 -9.32 21.24
N ASP A 89 7.94 -8.09 20.85
CA ASP A 89 8.47 -6.85 21.44
C ASP A 89 8.23 -6.76 22.95
N SER A 90 7.13 -7.33 23.45
CA SER A 90 6.81 -7.48 24.86
C SER A 90 7.64 -8.53 25.60
N LYS A 91 8.52 -9.27 24.91
CA LYS A 91 9.25 -10.47 25.36
C LYS A 91 8.37 -11.70 25.63
N GLU A 92 7.07 -11.64 25.27
CA GLU A 92 6.22 -12.83 25.27
C GLU A 92 6.72 -13.82 24.22
N ILE A 93 6.84 -15.09 24.59
CA ILE A 93 7.22 -16.20 23.69
C ILE A 93 5.96 -16.94 23.27
N VAL A 94 5.82 -17.19 21.98
CA VAL A 94 4.70 -17.93 21.39
C VAL A 94 5.24 -19.10 20.59
N SER A 95 4.94 -20.32 21.03
CA SER A 95 5.27 -21.55 20.29
C SER A 95 4.28 -21.81 19.16
N TYR A 96 4.70 -22.54 18.13
CA TYR A 96 3.86 -22.92 17.00
C TYR A 96 4.17 -24.34 16.51
N ASP A 97 3.20 -25.00 15.89
CA ASP A 97 3.43 -26.18 15.07
C ASP A 97 3.65 -25.79 13.60
N LYS A 98 2.93 -24.75 13.14
CA LYS A 98 3.08 -24.17 11.79
C LYS A 98 3.07 -22.65 11.86
N LEU A 99 3.90 -22.01 11.00
CA LEU A 99 4.06 -20.57 10.96
C LEU A 99 3.70 -20.01 9.58
N ILE A 100 2.83 -18.99 9.55
CA ILE A 100 2.42 -18.29 8.33
C ILE A 100 2.90 -16.84 8.42
N ILE A 101 3.83 -16.45 7.58
CA ILE A 101 4.37 -15.10 7.55
C ILE A 101 3.74 -14.33 6.40
N SER A 102 2.93 -13.33 6.74
CA SER A 102 2.31 -12.39 5.80
C SER A 102 2.60 -10.95 6.23
N ALA A 103 3.86 -10.69 6.58
CA ALA A 103 4.32 -9.42 7.14
C ALA A 103 4.34 -8.27 6.12
N GLY A 104 4.06 -8.56 4.85
CA GLY A 104 3.98 -7.56 3.79
C GLY A 104 5.33 -6.95 3.43
N SER A 105 5.29 -5.71 2.93
CA SER A 105 6.46 -4.93 2.50
C SER A 105 6.46 -3.55 3.12
N SER A 106 7.64 -2.93 3.16
CA SER A 106 7.87 -1.52 3.44
C SER A 106 8.34 -0.79 2.17
N TYR A 107 8.52 0.52 2.25
CA TYR A 107 9.15 1.26 1.17
C TYR A 107 10.67 1.19 1.30
N SER A 108 11.33 1.12 0.14
CA SER A 108 12.79 1.14 0.03
C SER A 108 13.26 2.51 -0.45
N TYR A 109 14.27 3.05 0.23
CA TYR A 109 14.98 4.25 -0.22
C TYR A 109 16.24 3.92 -1.04
N PHE A 110 16.36 2.67 -1.53
CA PHE A 110 17.50 2.20 -2.32
C PHE A 110 18.85 2.46 -1.66
N GLY A 111 18.92 2.24 -0.33
CA GLY A 111 20.12 2.43 0.48
C GLY A 111 20.28 3.84 1.09
N ASN A 112 19.48 4.83 0.69
CA ASN A 112 19.55 6.21 1.18
C ASN A 112 18.53 6.44 2.32
N ASN A 113 18.64 5.67 3.40
CA ASN A 113 17.65 5.65 4.49
C ASN A 113 17.49 7.00 5.22
N GLU A 114 18.49 7.89 5.13
CA GLU A 114 18.41 9.25 5.65
C GLU A 114 17.32 10.11 4.96
N TRP A 115 16.95 9.79 3.73
CA TRP A 115 15.86 10.49 3.02
C TRP A 115 14.49 10.33 3.71
N ALA A 116 14.33 9.30 4.53
CA ALA A 116 13.12 9.09 5.33
C ALA A 116 12.82 10.23 6.30
N LYS A 117 13.83 11.03 6.67
CA LYS A 117 13.65 12.21 7.54
C LYS A 117 12.84 13.30 6.85
N PHE A 118 12.98 13.44 5.54
CA PHE A 118 12.41 14.56 4.76
C PHE A 118 11.26 14.11 3.86
N SER A 119 11.23 12.85 3.45
CA SER A 119 10.20 12.29 2.58
C SER A 119 9.38 11.21 3.28
N LYS A 120 8.08 11.17 3.01
CA LYS A 120 7.16 10.19 3.61
C LYS A 120 6.67 9.20 2.55
N GLY A 121 6.78 7.92 2.87
CA GLY A 121 6.14 6.85 2.08
C GLY A 121 4.66 6.71 2.39
N LEU A 122 3.98 5.75 1.75
CA LEU A 122 2.54 5.50 1.93
C LEU A 122 2.27 3.99 2.02
N LYS A 123 2.34 3.43 3.23
CA LYS A 123 2.11 1.99 3.50
C LYS A 123 1.12 1.74 4.63
N VAL A 124 1.08 2.60 5.63
CA VAL A 124 0.24 2.45 6.82
C VAL A 124 -0.61 3.71 7.04
N ILE A 125 -1.60 3.61 7.95
CA ILE A 125 -2.52 4.72 8.25
C ILE A 125 -1.78 5.97 8.71
N ASN A 126 -0.76 5.82 9.54
CA ASN A 126 0.00 6.97 10.04
C ASN A 126 0.70 7.72 8.90
N ASP A 127 1.25 7.01 7.92
CA ASP A 127 1.84 7.64 6.73
C ASP A 127 0.80 8.49 5.98
N ALA A 128 -0.41 7.93 5.79
CA ALA A 128 -1.48 8.64 5.10
C ALA A 128 -1.94 9.89 5.87
N LEU A 129 -1.99 9.81 7.20
CA LEU A 129 -2.32 10.95 8.05
C LEU A 129 -1.22 12.00 8.02
N ASP A 130 0.04 11.61 8.07
CA ASP A 130 1.18 12.52 7.97
C ASP A 130 1.21 13.23 6.61
N ILE A 131 1.00 12.51 5.51
CA ILE A 131 0.92 13.11 4.16
C ILE A 131 -0.27 14.06 4.07
N ARG A 132 -1.46 13.67 4.57
CA ARG A 132 -2.64 14.54 4.58
C ARG A 132 -2.39 15.83 5.32
N GLU A 133 -1.83 15.72 6.51
CA GLU A 133 -1.54 16.88 7.35
C GLU A 133 -0.49 17.79 6.68
N LYS A 134 0.54 17.19 6.08
CA LYS A 134 1.57 17.94 5.34
C LYS A 134 0.98 18.69 4.16
N ILE A 135 0.09 18.08 3.37
CA ILE A 135 -0.61 18.73 2.26
C ILE A 135 -1.44 19.92 2.76
N LEU A 136 -2.22 19.74 3.82
CA LEU A 136 -3.09 20.80 4.34
C LEU A 136 -2.26 21.94 4.97
N LYS A 137 -1.26 21.60 5.79
CA LYS A 137 -0.34 22.61 6.39
C LYS A 137 0.43 23.40 5.33
N ALA A 138 0.74 22.81 4.18
CA ALA A 138 1.41 23.52 3.08
C ALA A 138 0.60 24.73 2.59
N PHE A 139 -0.71 24.56 2.43
CA PHE A 139 -1.60 25.66 2.03
C PHE A 139 -1.76 26.71 3.14
N GLU A 140 -1.85 26.30 4.40
CA GLU A 140 -1.92 27.23 5.54
C GLU A 140 -0.61 28.04 5.70
N LYS A 141 0.55 27.38 5.53
CA LYS A 141 1.86 28.07 5.52
C LYS A 141 1.94 29.06 4.36
N ALA A 142 1.47 28.68 3.17
CA ALA A 142 1.46 29.57 2.00
C ALA A 142 0.56 30.79 2.19
N GLU A 143 -0.57 30.66 2.90
CA GLU A 143 -1.48 31.78 3.22
C GLU A 143 -0.81 32.80 4.12
N ASN A 144 -0.02 32.34 5.09
CA ASN A 144 0.64 33.23 6.08
C ASN A 144 2.00 33.78 5.60
N GLU A 145 2.57 33.19 4.51
CA GLU A 145 3.89 33.59 4.01
C GLU A 145 3.82 34.84 3.13
N LYS A 146 4.68 35.82 3.45
CA LYS A 146 4.78 37.09 2.71
C LYS A 146 5.82 37.04 1.59
N ASP A 147 6.90 36.27 1.78
CA ASP A 147 7.92 36.11 0.76
C ASP A 147 7.44 35.13 -0.32
N GLU A 148 7.38 35.62 -1.56
CA GLU A 148 6.88 34.80 -2.69
C GLU A 148 7.75 33.59 -2.99
N ASN A 149 9.07 33.67 -2.77
CA ASN A 149 9.97 32.55 -3.04
C ASN A 149 9.77 31.44 -2.00
N THR A 150 9.64 31.79 -0.74
CA THR A 150 9.32 30.84 0.34
C THR A 150 7.92 30.24 0.16
N ARG A 151 6.93 31.07 -0.22
CA ARG A 151 5.58 30.58 -0.54
C ARG A 151 5.59 29.54 -1.64
N LYS A 152 6.37 29.71 -2.70
CA LYS A 152 6.53 28.73 -3.77
C LYS A 152 7.03 27.39 -3.26
N LYS A 153 7.93 27.36 -2.27
CA LYS A 153 8.43 26.10 -1.67
C LYS A 153 7.30 25.31 -0.99
N TYR A 154 6.38 26.01 -0.32
CA TYR A 154 5.19 25.39 0.29
C TYR A 154 4.18 24.91 -0.76
N LEU A 155 4.10 25.55 -1.92
CA LEU A 155 3.18 25.20 -2.99
C LEU A 155 3.75 24.18 -4.01
N ASN A 156 5.02 23.80 -3.88
CA ASN A 156 5.60 22.71 -4.66
C ASN A 156 5.35 21.37 -3.96
N PHE A 157 4.77 20.41 -4.66
CA PHE A 157 4.55 19.03 -4.20
C PHE A 157 5.34 18.11 -5.11
N VAL A 158 6.26 17.34 -4.55
CA VAL A 158 7.11 16.41 -5.31
C VAL A 158 6.77 14.98 -4.90
N ILE A 159 6.22 14.24 -5.85
CA ILE A 159 5.93 12.81 -5.72
C ILE A 159 7.00 12.04 -6.50
N ILE A 160 7.70 11.13 -5.84
CA ILE A 160 8.80 10.35 -6.40
C ILE A 160 8.34 8.91 -6.62
N GLY A 161 8.34 8.48 -7.89
CA GLY A 161 7.89 7.17 -8.33
C GLY A 161 6.62 7.22 -9.17
N GLY A 162 6.69 6.83 -10.43
CA GLY A 162 5.60 6.82 -11.41
C GLY A 162 4.77 5.54 -11.43
N GLY A 163 4.83 4.72 -10.36
CA GLY A 163 3.96 3.57 -10.17
C GLY A 163 2.52 3.96 -9.80
N PRO A 164 1.61 2.97 -9.57
CA PRO A 164 0.21 3.24 -9.26
C PRO A 164 0.01 4.21 -8.09
N THR A 165 0.72 4.02 -6.98
CA THR A 165 0.63 4.87 -5.79
C THR A 165 0.98 6.33 -6.09
N GLY A 166 2.09 6.56 -6.80
CA GLY A 166 2.51 7.93 -7.15
C GLY A 166 1.54 8.62 -8.11
N VAL A 167 1.04 7.89 -9.10
CA VAL A 167 0.04 8.40 -10.05
C VAL A 167 -1.27 8.75 -9.34
N GLU A 168 -1.78 7.91 -8.46
CA GLU A 168 -2.99 8.13 -7.68
C GLU A 168 -2.85 9.33 -6.74
N LEU A 169 -1.71 9.45 -6.06
CA LEU A 169 -1.40 10.60 -5.19
C LEU A 169 -1.31 11.89 -6.02
N ALA A 170 -0.55 11.90 -7.11
CA ALA A 170 -0.37 13.09 -7.94
C ALA A 170 -1.71 13.62 -8.47
N GLY A 171 -2.55 12.74 -9.03
CA GLY A 171 -3.88 13.11 -9.50
C GLY A 171 -4.78 13.63 -8.39
N SER A 172 -4.76 12.99 -7.21
CA SER A 172 -5.61 13.39 -6.09
C SER A 172 -5.14 14.68 -5.40
N ILE A 173 -3.83 14.95 -5.34
CA ILE A 173 -3.28 16.23 -4.85
C ILE A 173 -3.63 17.37 -5.83
N ALA A 174 -3.52 17.11 -7.13
CA ALA A 174 -3.95 18.09 -8.15
C ALA A 174 -5.44 18.47 -8.01
N GLU A 175 -6.30 17.49 -7.69
CA GLU A 175 -7.70 17.78 -7.41
C GLU A 175 -7.90 18.65 -6.14
N ILE A 176 -7.12 18.41 -5.08
CA ILE A 176 -7.15 19.27 -3.88
C ILE A 176 -6.81 20.70 -4.27
N ALA A 177 -5.66 20.90 -4.91
CA ALA A 177 -5.14 22.21 -5.24
C ALA A 177 -6.04 22.97 -6.23
N TYR A 178 -6.43 22.31 -7.32
CA TYR A 178 -7.05 22.99 -8.47
C TYR A 178 -8.58 22.96 -8.47
N LYS A 179 -9.21 22.17 -7.56
CA LYS A 179 -10.69 22.05 -7.54
C LYS A 179 -11.31 22.19 -6.15
N ASN A 180 -10.73 21.52 -5.13
CA ASN A 180 -11.41 21.44 -3.84
C ASN A 180 -11.15 22.63 -2.93
N MET A 181 -9.95 23.25 -2.98
CA MET A 181 -9.56 24.34 -2.09
C MET A 181 -9.55 25.71 -2.80
N THR A 182 -10.01 25.77 -4.04
CA THR A 182 -10.11 27.05 -4.77
C THR A 182 -11.01 28.03 -4.01
N LYS A 183 -10.57 29.30 -3.89
CA LYS A 183 -11.27 30.38 -3.19
C LYS A 183 -11.34 30.27 -1.66
N GLU A 184 -10.68 29.29 -1.04
CA GLU A 184 -10.61 29.18 0.42
C GLU A 184 -9.56 30.14 1.02
N PHE A 185 -8.47 30.38 0.30
CA PHE A 185 -7.36 31.27 0.69
C PHE A 185 -7.52 32.68 0.09
N ARG A 186 -6.86 33.65 0.69
CA ARG A 186 -6.99 35.10 0.33
C ARG A 186 -5.71 35.69 -0.22
N ASN A 187 -4.55 35.19 0.25
CA ASN A 187 -3.25 35.78 -0.06
C ASN A 187 -2.57 35.14 -1.28
N PHE A 188 -3.12 34.03 -1.78
CA PHE A 188 -2.63 33.36 -2.98
C PHE A 188 -3.76 32.54 -3.64
N ASN A 189 -3.50 32.08 -4.87
CA ASN A 189 -4.41 31.15 -5.55
C ASN A 189 -3.87 29.72 -5.43
N THR A 190 -4.68 28.77 -4.97
CA THR A 190 -4.27 27.37 -4.86
C THR A 190 -3.87 26.74 -6.21
N SER A 191 -4.30 27.33 -7.34
CA SER A 191 -3.84 26.95 -8.68
C SER A 191 -2.38 27.32 -8.97
N ASP A 192 -1.72 28.09 -8.10
CA ASP A 192 -0.29 28.39 -8.20
C ASP A 192 0.57 27.21 -7.69
N ALA A 193 -0.05 26.21 -7.10
CA ALA A 193 0.63 24.99 -6.70
C ALA A 193 1.22 24.23 -7.91
N ASN A 194 2.40 23.65 -7.72
CA ASN A 194 3.04 22.82 -8.71
C ASN A 194 3.11 21.39 -8.20
N ILE A 195 2.52 20.45 -8.92
CA ILE A 195 2.55 19.04 -8.59
C ILE A 195 3.49 18.35 -9.55
N TYR A 196 4.62 17.87 -9.05
CA TYR A 196 5.62 17.14 -9.81
C TYR A 196 5.49 15.63 -9.55
N LEU A 197 5.48 14.84 -10.61
CA LEU A 197 5.63 13.39 -10.55
C LEU A 197 6.94 13.02 -11.25
N ILE A 198 7.91 12.56 -10.47
CA ILE A 198 9.25 12.22 -10.95
C ILE A 198 9.37 10.70 -11.09
N GLU A 199 9.79 10.24 -12.26
CA GLU A 199 9.99 8.82 -12.57
C GLU A 199 11.34 8.61 -13.27
N ALA A 200 12.15 7.72 -12.71
CA ALA A 200 13.47 7.39 -13.27
C ALA A 200 13.37 6.61 -14.59
N GLY A 201 12.29 5.86 -14.76
CA GLY A 201 12.03 5.07 -15.96
C GLY A 201 11.57 5.89 -17.17
N GLU A 202 11.43 5.20 -18.28
CA GLU A 202 11.02 5.80 -19.55
C GLU A 202 9.56 6.26 -19.59
N ARG A 203 8.71 5.72 -18.70
CA ARG A 203 7.27 6.01 -18.65
C ARG A 203 6.70 5.75 -17.25
N ILE A 204 5.62 6.42 -16.95
CA ILE A 204 4.80 6.12 -15.75
C ILE A 204 4.04 4.80 -15.95
N LEU A 205 3.67 4.12 -14.88
CA LEU A 205 2.90 2.86 -14.89
C LEU A 205 3.53 1.81 -15.82
N PRO A 206 4.82 1.46 -15.65
CA PRO A 206 5.54 0.59 -16.58
C PRO A 206 4.98 -0.83 -16.70
N THR A 207 4.20 -1.28 -15.70
CA THR A 207 3.52 -2.59 -15.69
C THR A 207 2.29 -2.66 -16.60
N TYR A 208 1.79 -1.52 -17.07
CA TYR A 208 0.72 -1.42 -18.06
C TYR A 208 1.27 -1.31 -19.47
N SER A 209 0.42 -1.52 -20.49
CA SER A 209 0.82 -1.30 -21.88
C SER A 209 1.23 0.15 -22.13
N GLU A 210 1.99 0.38 -23.18
CA GLU A 210 2.39 1.72 -23.59
C GLU A 210 1.18 2.62 -23.89
N SER A 211 0.13 2.05 -24.50
CA SER A 211 -1.13 2.74 -24.78
C SER A 211 -1.77 3.28 -23.50
N LEU A 212 -1.89 2.45 -22.45
CA LEU A 212 -2.48 2.86 -21.17
C LEU A 212 -1.57 3.82 -20.40
N SER A 213 -0.25 3.61 -20.44
CA SER A 213 0.72 4.54 -19.86
C SER A 213 0.60 5.94 -20.49
N ASN A 214 0.55 6.03 -21.82
CA ASN A 214 0.40 7.29 -22.56
C ASN A 214 -0.95 7.99 -22.26
N LYS A 215 -2.04 7.23 -22.14
CA LYS A 215 -3.34 7.77 -21.72
C LYS A 215 -3.28 8.34 -20.29
N SER A 216 -2.61 7.63 -19.38
CA SER A 216 -2.42 8.08 -18.00
C SER A 216 -1.57 9.34 -17.91
N TYR A 217 -0.50 9.41 -18.70
CA TYR A 217 0.33 10.60 -18.84
C TYR A 217 -0.52 11.80 -19.27
N LYS A 218 -1.33 11.63 -20.32
CA LYS A 218 -2.23 12.69 -20.79
C LYS A 218 -3.23 13.11 -19.72
N TYR A 219 -3.88 12.15 -19.03
CA TYR A 219 -4.86 12.48 -18.00
C TYR A 219 -4.25 13.27 -16.85
N LEU A 220 -3.06 12.88 -16.36
CA LEU A 220 -2.37 13.64 -15.32
C LEU A 220 -1.96 15.05 -15.77
N THR A 221 -1.46 15.17 -17.00
CA THR A 221 -1.11 16.48 -17.57
C THR A 221 -2.34 17.38 -17.72
N ASP A 222 -3.48 16.82 -18.15
CA ASP A 222 -4.76 17.53 -18.23
C ASP A 222 -5.27 17.96 -16.83
N PHE A 223 -4.84 17.26 -15.75
CA PHE A 223 -5.08 17.67 -14.36
C PHE A 223 -4.06 18.68 -13.82
N GLY A 224 -3.08 19.10 -14.61
CA GLY A 224 -2.07 20.06 -14.21
C GLY A 224 -0.82 19.48 -13.54
N VAL A 225 -0.66 18.15 -13.54
CA VAL A 225 0.53 17.48 -13.00
C VAL A 225 1.70 17.63 -13.98
N ARG A 226 2.87 18.03 -13.46
CA ARG A 226 4.13 18.11 -14.19
C ARG A 226 4.88 16.80 -14.09
N ILE A 227 4.80 15.99 -15.14
CA ILE A 227 5.44 14.66 -15.16
C ILE A 227 6.86 14.80 -15.71
N ARG A 228 7.84 14.30 -14.94
CA ARG A 228 9.26 14.25 -15.29
C ARG A 228 9.69 12.78 -15.36
N ILE A 229 9.76 12.24 -16.56
CA ILE A 229 10.26 10.89 -16.85
C ILE A 229 11.74 10.91 -17.23
N LYS A 230 12.43 9.76 -17.13
CA LYS A 230 13.89 9.66 -17.34
C LYS A 230 14.65 10.66 -16.48
N GLU A 231 14.17 10.84 -15.26
CA GLU A 231 14.72 11.76 -14.30
C GLU A 231 14.81 11.08 -12.93
N ARG A 232 16.03 10.92 -12.44
CA ARG A 232 16.31 10.20 -11.20
C ARG A 232 16.57 11.18 -10.07
N VAL A 233 15.93 10.97 -8.93
CA VAL A 233 16.27 11.66 -7.69
C VAL A 233 17.63 11.12 -7.21
N VAL A 234 18.57 12.02 -6.96
CA VAL A 234 19.92 11.72 -6.52
C VAL A 234 20.21 12.19 -5.10
N ASN A 235 19.44 13.16 -4.59
CA ASN A 235 19.49 13.59 -3.21
C ASN A 235 18.17 14.16 -2.70
N ILE A 236 17.90 14.00 -1.40
CA ILE A 236 16.79 14.62 -0.68
C ILE A 236 17.35 15.21 0.61
N GLU A 237 17.12 16.51 0.76
CA GLU A 237 17.48 17.28 1.94
C GLU A 237 16.26 18.03 2.46
N GLU A 238 16.43 18.75 3.57
CA GLU A 238 15.38 19.61 4.09
C GLU A 238 14.95 20.64 3.04
N MET A 239 13.66 20.66 2.71
CA MET A 239 13.05 21.55 1.72
C MET A 239 13.66 21.48 0.31
N CYS A 240 14.30 20.37 -0.07
CA CYS A 240 14.98 20.27 -1.36
C CYS A 240 15.00 18.83 -1.91
N VAL A 241 14.69 18.69 -3.19
CA VAL A 241 14.89 17.45 -3.97
C VAL A 241 15.82 17.76 -5.13
N THR A 242 16.93 17.05 -5.19
CA THR A 242 17.88 17.14 -6.31
C THR A 242 17.72 15.92 -7.20
N THR A 243 17.57 16.16 -8.49
CA THR A 243 17.55 15.13 -9.52
C THR A 243 18.84 15.17 -10.33
N ASP A 244 19.03 14.22 -11.23
CA ASP A 244 20.13 14.21 -12.20
C ASP A 244 20.02 15.34 -13.25
N LYS A 245 18.96 16.15 -13.23
CA LYS A 245 18.73 17.23 -14.18
C LYS A 245 18.50 18.59 -13.55
N ASP A 246 17.92 18.66 -12.35
CA ASP A 246 17.44 19.90 -11.76
C ASP A 246 17.32 19.78 -10.23
N THR A 247 17.12 20.90 -9.58
CA THR A 247 16.85 20.99 -8.14
C THR A 247 15.50 21.66 -7.92
N ILE A 248 14.65 21.05 -7.09
CA ILE A 248 13.31 21.54 -6.76
C ILE A 248 13.27 21.87 -5.28
N GLU A 249 13.08 23.16 -4.97
CA GLU A 249 12.82 23.59 -3.60
C GLU A 249 11.36 23.28 -3.22
N THR A 250 11.18 22.49 -2.17
CA THR A 250 9.85 22.03 -1.72
C THR A 250 9.87 21.55 -0.28
N ASP A 251 8.85 21.90 0.50
CA ASP A 251 8.58 21.28 1.81
C ASP A 251 7.82 19.94 1.68
N ASN A 252 7.22 19.67 0.52
CA ASN A 252 6.27 18.56 0.34
C ASN A 252 6.85 17.45 -0.51
N ILE A 253 7.60 16.54 0.10
CA ILE A 253 8.23 15.41 -0.56
C ILE A 253 7.50 14.12 -0.17
N ILE A 254 7.00 13.38 -1.16
CA ILE A 254 6.27 12.12 -0.98
C ILE A 254 7.01 11.02 -1.74
N TRP A 255 7.37 9.95 -1.02
CA TRP A 255 8.08 8.82 -1.58
C TRP A 255 7.11 7.70 -1.98
N ALA A 256 6.99 7.43 -3.25
CA ALA A 256 6.15 6.37 -3.81
C ALA A 256 6.96 5.36 -4.66
N ALA A 257 8.28 5.39 -4.55
CA ALA A 257 9.20 4.53 -5.28
C ALA A 257 9.76 3.42 -4.39
N GLY A 258 9.99 2.24 -4.98
CA GLY A 258 10.65 1.12 -4.31
C GLY A 258 9.82 0.44 -3.22
N ASN A 259 9.87 -0.88 -3.23
CA ASN A 259 9.33 -1.73 -2.19
C ASN A 259 10.44 -2.69 -1.73
N GLU A 260 10.43 -3.03 -0.45
CA GLU A 260 11.26 -4.10 0.09
C GLU A 260 10.44 -4.93 1.06
N ALA A 261 10.73 -6.22 1.16
CA ALA A 261 10.03 -7.09 2.09
C ALA A 261 10.26 -6.65 3.55
N SER A 262 9.33 -7.05 4.41
CA SER A 262 9.48 -6.81 5.85
C SER A 262 10.85 -7.31 6.35
N PRO A 263 11.57 -6.52 7.16
CA PRO A 263 12.86 -6.95 7.75
C PRO A 263 12.79 -8.27 8.54
N LEU A 264 11.59 -8.63 8.99
CA LEU A 264 11.32 -9.89 9.68
C LEU A 264 11.72 -11.12 8.86
N ILE A 265 11.77 -11.02 7.52
CA ILE A 265 12.16 -12.14 6.66
C ILE A 265 13.61 -12.56 6.90
N LYS A 266 14.47 -11.64 7.33
CA LYS A 266 15.88 -11.94 7.67
C LYS A 266 16.00 -12.88 8.87
N GLU A 267 15.04 -12.82 9.80
CA GLU A 267 15.00 -13.69 10.99
C GLU A 267 14.70 -15.16 10.64
N LEU A 268 14.29 -15.42 9.40
CA LEU A 268 14.08 -16.80 8.92
C LEU A 268 15.36 -17.51 8.51
N GLU A 269 16.46 -16.81 8.31
CA GLU A 269 17.72 -17.39 7.83
C GLU A 269 17.51 -18.30 6.59
N THR A 270 16.66 -17.83 5.65
CA THR A 270 16.34 -18.49 4.39
C THR A 270 16.88 -17.68 3.21
N GLU A 271 16.92 -18.29 2.04
CA GLU A 271 17.32 -17.61 0.81
C GLU A 271 16.37 -16.44 0.49
N ILE A 272 16.93 -15.25 0.22
CA ILE A 272 16.19 -14.04 -0.11
C ILE A 272 16.64 -13.46 -1.45
N ASP A 273 15.74 -12.72 -2.11
CA ASP A 273 16.09 -11.95 -3.31
C ASP A 273 16.60 -10.53 -3.00
N ASN A 274 16.87 -9.76 -4.05
CA ASN A 274 17.39 -8.38 -3.94
C ASN A 274 16.41 -7.40 -3.28
N GLU A 275 15.09 -7.75 -3.20
CA GLU A 275 14.06 -6.97 -2.52
C GLU A 275 13.83 -7.47 -1.09
N GLY A 276 14.66 -8.43 -0.61
CA GLY A 276 14.56 -9.02 0.72
C GLY A 276 13.41 -10.02 0.89
N ARG A 277 12.77 -10.46 -0.20
CA ARG A 277 11.66 -11.43 -0.18
C ARG A 277 12.21 -12.84 -0.02
N ALA A 278 11.59 -13.66 0.83
CA ALA A 278 11.91 -15.08 0.94
C ALA A 278 11.65 -15.82 -0.38
N ILE A 279 12.62 -16.54 -0.90
CA ILE A 279 12.43 -17.43 -2.05
C ILE A 279 11.71 -18.69 -1.56
N VAL A 280 10.47 -18.88 -2.01
CA VAL A 280 9.60 -19.94 -1.51
C VAL A 280 9.47 -21.09 -2.50
N ASN A 281 9.13 -22.26 -1.96
CA ASN A 281 8.78 -23.44 -2.74
C ASN A 281 7.44 -23.24 -3.48
N ILE A 282 7.13 -24.19 -4.37
CA ILE A 282 5.89 -24.21 -5.16
C ILE A 282 4.60 -24.25 -4.31
N ASP A 283 4.71 -24.56 -3.04
CA ASP A 283 3.62 -24.62 -2.05
C ASP A 283 3.64 -23.43 -1.06
N CYS A 284 4.45 -22.41 -1.33
CA CYS A 284 4.68 -21.24 -0.48
C CYS A 284 5.41 -21.52 0.85
N SER A 285 5.94 -22.74 1.08
CA SER A 285 6.83 -23.00 2.22
C SER A 285 8.24 -22.48 1.94
N ILE A 286 9.06 -22.26 2.98
CA ILE A 286 10.49 -22.02 2.79
C ILE A 286 11.22 -23.33 2.49
N LYS A 287 12.42 -23.26 1.90
CA LYS A 287 13.17 -24.45 1.47
C LYS A 287 13.61 -25.32 2.65
N GLU A 288 13.95 -24.70 3.75
CA GLU A 288 14.53 -25.34 4.92
C GLU A 288 13.49 -25.91 5.91
N ASP A 289 12.20 -25.47 5.79
CA ASP A 289 11.15 -25.90 6.71
C ASP A 289 9.77 -25.89 6.04
N GLU A 290 9.17 -27.07 5.88
CA GLU A 290 7.87 -27.27 5.26
C GLU A 290 6.67 -26.83 6.10
N ASP A 291 6.91 -26.48 7.39
CA ASP A 291 5.91 -25.97 8.33
C ASP A 291 5.91 -24.43 8.41
N VAL A 292 6.88 -23.77 7.75
CA VAL A 292 6.98 -22.31 7.69
C VAL A 292 6.64 -21.83 6.28
N TYR A 293 5.61 -20.99 6.19
CA TYR A 293 5.10 -20.44 4.92
C TYR A 293 5.31 -18.93 4.89
N VAL A 294 5.74 -18.42 3.74
CA VAL A 294 5.79 -16.97 3.47
C VAL A 294 4.87 -16.66 2.30
N ILE A 295 3.99 -15.66 2.47
CA ILE A 295 2.96 -15.30 1.49
C ILE A 295 2.84 -13.79 1.31
N GLY A 296 2.31 -13.38 0.15
CA GLY A 296 2.12 -11.97 -0.22
C GLY A 296 3.44 -11.28 -0.54
N ASP A 297 3.52 -9.98 -0.27
CA ASP A 297 4.66 -9.13 -0.67
C ASP A 297 6.00 -9.53 -0.04
N ALA A 298 5.98 -10.35 1.01
CA ALA A 298 7.18 -10.88 1.66
C ALA A 298 7.77 -12.11 0.96
N ALA A 299 7.03 -12.71 0.00
CA ALA A 299 7.43 -13.91 -0.72
C ALA A 299 7.87 -13.61 -2.15
N ASN A 300 8.99 -14.19 -2.56
CA ASN A 300 9.36 -14.34 -3.96
C ASN A 300 8.88 -15.72 -4.43
N PHE A 301 7.71 -15.76 -5.07
CA PHE A 301 7.16 -16.96 -5.67
C PHE A 301 7.45 -16.98 -7.16
N ILE A 302 8.18 -17.99 -7.62
CA ILE A 302 8.51 -18.21 -9.02
C ILE A 302 7.51 -19.22 -9.60
N THR A 303 6.80 -18.84 -10.66
CA THR A 303 5.84 -19.69 -11.35
C THR A 303 6.53 -20.80 -12.15
N GLU A 304 5.76 -21.79 -12.61
CA GLU A 304 6.26 -22.84 -13.53
C GLU A 304 6.85 -22.26 -14.83
N SER A 305 6.43 -21.04 -15.25
CA SER A 305 7.00 -20.33 -16.40
C SER A 305 8.29 -19.58 -16.11
N GLY A 306 8.76 -19.56 -14.85
CA GLY A 306 9.95 -18.82 -14.42
C GLY A 306 9.70 -17.35 -14.09
N GLU A 307 8.46 -16.92 -14.08
CA GLU A 307 8.08 -15.53 -13.75
C GLU A 307 7.87 -15.36 -12.24
N THR A 308 8.38 -14.27 -11.69
CA THR A 308 8.12 -13.88 -10.31
C THR A 308 6.76 -13.20 -10.19
N LEU A 309 5.94 -13.65 -9.25
CA LEU A 309 4.66 -13.00 -8.98
C LEU A 309 4.83 -11.62 -8.34
N PRO A 310 4.01 -10.64 -8.75
CA PRO A 310 4.08 -9.29 -8.18
C PRO A 310 3.56 -9.25 -6.73
N GLY A 311 4.09 -8.32 -5.93
CA GLY A 311 3.59 -8.01 -4.58
C GLY A 311 2.29 -7.20 -4.64
N ILE A 312 1.17 -7.89 -4.86
CA ILE A 312 -0.18 -7.29 -4.94
C ILE A 312 -1.20 -8.07 -4.11
N ALA A 313 -2.24 -7.38 -3.67
CA ALA A 313 -3.28 -7.97 -2.84
C ALA A 313 -3.92 -9.25 -3.43
N PRO A 314 -4.25 -9.37 -4.75
CA PRO A 314 -4.79 -10.59 -5.32
C PRO A 314 -3.87 -11.82 -5.19
N VAL A 315 -2.55 -11.64 -5.28
CA VAL A 315 -1.57 -12.72 -5.07
C VAL A 315 -1.60 -13.15 -3.60
N ALA A 316 -1.46 -12.20 -2.68
CA ALA A 316 -1.49 -12.47 -1.23
C ALA A 316 -2.77 -13.19 -0.80
N ILE A 317 -3.95 -12.76 -1.29
CA ILE A 317 -5.25 -13.39 -1.01
C ILE A 317 -5.28 -14.85 -1.51
N GLN A 318 -4.81 -15.11 -2.72
CA GLN A 318 -4.85 -16.45 -3.31
C GLN A 318 -3.84 -17.37 -2.64
N GLN A 319 -2.62 -16.93 -2.36
CA GLN A 319 -1.63 -17.68 -1.59
C GLN A 319 -2.15 -18.02 -0.19
N GLY A 320 -2.72 -17.05 0.53
CA GLY A 320 -3.30 -17.30 1.85
C GLY A 320 -4.40 -18.37 1.82
N ARG A 321 -5.31 -18.33 0.84
CA ARG A 321 -6.37 -19.33 0.67
C ARG A 321 -5.83 -20.71 0.28
N TYR A 322 -4.79 -20.73 -0.54
CA TYR A 322 -4.13 -21.97 -0.96
C TYR A 322 -3.45 -22.68 0.23
N VAL A 323 -2.61 -21.98 0.98
CA VAL A 323 -1.95 -22.52 2.18
C VAL A 323 -2.98 -22.97 3.23
N ALA A 324 -4.05 -22.19 3.42
CA ALA A 324 -5.15 -22.56 4.31
C ALA A 324 -5.84 -23.87 3.90
N ASN A 325 -6.03 -24.12 2.60
CA ASN A 325 -6.59 -25.39 2.12
C ASN A 325 -5.67 -26.58 2.39
N ASN A 326 -4.35 -26.43 2.17
CA ASN A 326 -3.38 -27.48 2.45
C ASN A 326 -3.38 -27.87 3.93
N ILE A 327 -3.33 -26.89 4.80
CA ILE A 327 -3.32 -27.09 6.26
C ILE A 327 -4.66 -27.65 6.77
N LYS A 328 -5.78 -27.09 6.33
CA LYS A 328 -7.12 -27.53 6.75
C LYS A 328 -7.39 -28.99 6.39
N ASN A 329 -6.90 -29.44 5.25
CA ASN A 329 -7.10 -30.81 4.74
C ASN A 329 -5.95 -31.75 5.13
N ASN A 330 -4.99 -31.31 5.96
CA ASN A 330 -3.81 -32.05 6.40
C ASN A 330 -3.03 -32.69 5.21
N ILE A 331 -2.86 -31.92 4.12
CA ILE A 331 -2.14 -32.41 2.94
C ILE A 331 -0.65 -32.48 3.29
N LEU A 332 -0.07 -33.68 3.16
CA LEU A 332 1.36 -33.88 3.37
C LEU A 332 2.19 -33.10 2.37
N SER A 333 3.39 -32.70 2.72
CA SER A 333 4.27 -31.90 1.85
C SER A 333 4.50 -32.53 0.50
N SER A 334 4.69 -33.86 0.46
CA SER A 334 4.83 -34.64 -0.77
C SER A 334 3.64 -34.59 -1.72
N ASP A 335 2.44 -34.32 -1.20
CA ASP A 335 1.18 -34.35 -1.94
C ASP A 335 0.65 -32.95 -2.28
N ARG A 336 1.36 -31.88 -1.83
CA ARG A 336 0.98 -30.49 -2.12
C ARG A 336 1.20 -30.17 -3.59
N LYS A 337 0.15 -29.75 -4.26
CA LYS A 337 0.22 -29.29 -5.64
C LYS A 337 0.82 -27.89 -5.69
N ALA A 338 1.48 -27.53 -6.78
CA ALA A 338 1.98 -26.17 -6.98
C ALA A 338 0.85 -25.12 -6.87
N PHE A 339 1.13 -24.01 -6.21
CA PHE A 339 0.24 -22.85 -6.22
C PHE A 339 0.13 -22.29 -7.65
N LYS A 340 -1.09 -22.04 -8.08
CA LYS A 340 -1.38 -21.43 -9.39
C LYS A 340 -2.11 -20.12 -9.19
N TYR A 341 -1.48 -19.04 -9.61
CA TYR A 341 -2.10 -17.70 -9.58
C TYR A 341 -3.10 -17.56 -10.72
N SER A 342 -4.28 -17.09 -10.41
CA SER A 342 -5.28 -16.67 -11.41
C SER A 342 -5.28 -15.14 -11.47
N ASP A 343 -4.74 -14.58 -12.54
CA ASP A 343 -4.72 -13.14 -12.73
C ASP A 343 -6.13 -12.57 -12.80
N LYS A 344 -6.38 -11.56 -11.97
CA LYS A 344 -7.66 -10.83 -11.91
C LYS A 344 -7.61 -9.49 -12.62
N GLY A 345 -6.48 -9.20 -13.25
CA GLY A 345 -6.20 -7.92 -13.89
C GLY A 345 -5.66 -6.87 -12.92
N MET A 346 -5.33 -5.73 -13.48
CA MET A 346 -4.79 -4.58 -12.74
C MET A 346 -5.59 -3.33 -13.07
N MET A 347 -5.76 -2.46 -12.08
CA MET A 347 -6.41 -1.18 -12.26
C MET A 347 -5.72 -0.09 -11.46
N ALA A 348 -5.67 1.12 -12.02
CA ALA A 348 -5.19 2.32 -11.33
C ALA A 348 -6.10 3.51 -11.66
N THR A 349 -6.44 4.32 -10.66
CA THR A 349 -7.13 5.58 -10.90
C THR A 349 -6.14 6.72 -11.10
N ILE A 350 -6.50 7.63 -11.99
CA ILE A 350 -5.64 8.78 -12.32
C ILE A 350 -6.19 10.05 -11.65
N GLY A 351 -7.42 10.01 -11.24
CA GLY A 351 -8.19 11.09 -10.65
C GLY A 351 -9.67 10.95 -10.95
N ARG A 352 -10.44 11.98 -10.69
CA ARG A 352 -11.89 11.98 -10.82
C ARG A 352 -12.33 11.57 -12.23
N PHE A 353 -13.12 10.49 -12.31
CA PHE A 353 -13.69 9.94 -13.55
C PHE A 353 -12.65 9.45 -14.58
N LYS A 354 -11.40 9.28 -14.16
CA LYS A 354 -10.32 8.78 -14.99
C LYS A 354 -9.60 7.63 -14.30
N ALA A 355 -9.61 6.47 -14.92
CA ALA A 355 -8.84 5.30 -14.52
C ALA A 355 -8.35 4.55 -15.75
N ILE A 356 -7.44 3.63 -15.53
CA ILE A 356 -7.03 2.63 -16.51
C ILE A 356 -7.16 1.24 -15.89
N GLY A 357 -7.30 0.24 -16.73
CA GLY A 357 -7.36 -1.15 -16.28
C GLY A 357 -7.09 -2.14 -17.38
N VAL A 358 -6.65 -3.32 -16.95
CA VAL A 358 -6.45 -4.50 -17.79
C VAL A 358 -7.13 -5.67 -17.11
N VAL A 359 -7.97 -6.41 -17.83
CA VAL A 359 -8.60 -7.65 -17.36
C VAL A 359 -8.45 -8.69 -18.47
N GLY A 360 -7.60 -9.67 -18.26
CA GLY A 360 -7.17 -10.57 -19.32
C GLY A 360 -6.51 -9.78 -20.45
N ASN A 361 -7.03 -9.90 -21.67
CA ASN A 361 -6.55 -9.17 -22.85
C ASN A 361 -7.31 -7.85 -23.09
N PHE A 362 -8.26 -7.50 -22.24
CA PHE A 362 -9.09 -6.33 -22.45
C PHE A 362 -8.55 -5.12 -21.69
N GLU A 363 -8.18 -4.08 -22.43
CA GLU A 363 -7.73 -2.79 -21.90
C GLU A 363 -8.88 -1.80 -21.85
N MET A 364 -8.98 -1.07 -20.74
CA MET A 364 -9.98 -0.02 -20.56
C MET A 364 -9.35 1.26 -20.02
N ALA A 365 -9.93 2.42 -20.37
CA ALA A 365 -9.49 3.71 -19.87
C ALA A 365 -10.67 4.70 -19.78
N GLY A 366 -10.53 5.73 -18.93
CA GLY A 366 -11.49 6.82 -18.78
C GLY A 366 -12.60 6.49 -17.79
N PHE A 367 -13.82 6.98 -18.07
CA PHE A 367 -14.95 6.93 -17.14
C PHE A 367 -15.42 5.50 -16.83
N PHE A 368 -15.56 4.64 -17.81
CA PHE A 368 -15.99 3.25 -17.59
C PHE A 368 -14.94 2.45 -16.79
N ALA A 369 -13.65 2.67 -17.06
CA ALA A 369 -12.59 2.08 -16.25
C ALA A 369 -12.67 2.56 -14.79
N TRP A 370 -12.95 3.84 -14.56
CA TRP A 370 -13.14 4.41 -13.23
C TRP A 370 -14.37 3.82 -12.51
N LEU A 371 -15.48 3.65 -13.20
CA LEU A 371 -16.68 3.03 -12.64
C LEU A 371 -16.42 1.58 -12.24
N PHE A 372 -15.73 0.82 -13.10
CA PHE A 372 -15.36 -0.57 -12.85
C PHE A 372 -14.36 -0.67 -11.70
N TRP A 373 -13.36 0.20 -11.66
CA TRP A 373 -12.42 0.35 -10.55
C TRP A 373 -13.17 0.58 -9.22
N SER A 374 -14.12 1.51 -9.21
CA SER A 374 -14.92 1.82 -8.02
C SER A 374 -15.70 0.61 -7.52
N LEU A 375 -16.37 -0.10 -8.45
CA LEU A 375 -17.14 -1.31 -8.11
C LEU A 375 -16.27 -2.42 -7.53
N ILE A 376 -15.13 -2.70 -8.15
CA ILE A 376 -14.18 -3.72 -7.67
C ILE A 376 -13.68 -3.38 -6.27
N HIS A 377 -13.29 -2.13 -6.01
CA HIS A 377 -12.79 -1.73 -4.71
C HIS A 377 -13.87 -1.85 -3.61
N LEU A 378 -15.13 -1.51 -3.92
CA LEU A 378 -16.24 -1.74 -2.99
C LEU A 378 -16.50 -3.22 -2.74
N ILE A 379 -16.39 -4.09 -3.74
CA ILE A 379 -16.57 -5.54 -3.57
C ILE A 379 -15.52 -6.11 -2.61
N TYR A 380 -14.25 -5.75 -2.81
CA TYR A 380 -13.14 -6.25 -2.00
C TYR A 380 -13.01 -5.58 -0.62
N LEU A 381 -13.58 -4.40 -0.42
CA LEU A 381 -13.59 -3.72 0.87
C LEU A 381 -14.35 -4.56 1.90
N ILE A 382 -13.76 -4.71 3.09
CA ILE A 382 -14.32 -5.56 4.15
C ILE A 382 -15.33 -4.76 4.98
N GLY A 383 -16.47 -5.38 5.26
CA GLY A 383 -17.52 -4.83 6.11
C GLY A 383 -18.55 -3.98 5.37
N TYR A 384 -19.83 -4.23 5.66
CA TYR A 384 -20.94 -3.48 5.05
C TYR A 384 -20.91 -1.99 5.38
N ARG A 385 -20.55 -1.65 6.65
CA ARG A 385 -20.42 -0.25 7.09
C ARG A 385 -19.43 0.51 6.21
N SER A 386 -18.22 -0.04 6.02
CA SER A 386 -17.18 0.57 5.20
C SER A 386 -17.63 0.74 3.74
N LYS A 387 -18.30 -0.25 3.16
CA LYS A 387 -18.85 -0.16 1.78
C LYS A 387 -19.83 0.99 1.61
N ILE A 388 -20.76 1.14 2.56
CA ILE A 388 -21.77 2.21 2.53
C ILE A 388 -21.10 3.58 2.70
N LEU A 389 -20.23 3.73 3.71
CA LEU A 389 -19.57 5.01 4.00
C LEU A 389 -18.67 5.45 2.84
N VAL A 390 -17.83 4.56 2.32
CA VAL A 390 -16.98 4.87 1.15
C VAL A 390 -17.83 5.27 -0.05
N SER A 391 -18.97 4.59 -0.29
CA SER A 391 -19.87 4.98 -1.39
C SER A 391 -20.45 6.39 -1.21
N ILE A 392 -20.86 6.73 -0.01
CA ILE A 392 -21.38 8.07 0.32
C ILE A 392 -20.27 9.12 0.19
N GLU A 393 -19.11 8.90 0.77
CA GLU A 393 -17.96 9.83 0.67
C GLU A 393 -17.53 10.04 -0.79
N TRP A 394 -17.57 9.00 -1.62
CA TRP A 394 -17.30 9.15 -3.05
C TRP A 394 -18.36 10.00 -3.78
N VAL A 395 -19.64 9.92 -3.39
CA VAL A 395 -20.65 10.83 -3.93
C VAL A 395 -20.32 12.28 -3.58
N PHE A 396 -19.99 12.57 -2.31
CA PHE A 396 -19.61 13.92 -1.90
C PHE A 396 -18.32 14.39 -2.59
N ALA A 397 -17.30 13.55 -2.64
CA ALA A 397 -16.00 13.93 -3.21
C ALA A 397 -16.07 14.12 -4.73
N TYR A 398 -16.73 13.19 -5.44
CA TYR A 398 -16.70 13.18 -6.90
C TYR A 398 -17.82 14.00 -7.55
N PHE A 399 -18.99 14.12 -6.95
CA PHE A 399 -20.10 14.88 -7.55
C PHE A 399 -20.26 16.28 -6.95
N LEU A 400 -19.99 16.43 -5.65
CA LEU A 400 -20.15 17.74 -4.97
C LEU A 400 -18.84 18.49 -4.72
N ASN A 401 -17.69 17.91 -5.10
CA ASN A 401 -16.34 18.47 -4.84
C ASN A 401 -16.06 18.76 -3.36
N LYS A 402 -16.68 18.01 -2.43
CA LYS A 402 -16.51 18.18 -0.99
C LYS A 402 -15.72 17.02 -0.41
N ARG A 403 -14.61 17.33 0.27
CA ARG A 403 -13.83 16.36 1.04
C ARG A 403 -14.00 16.70 2.52
N GLY A 404 -14.67 15.81 3.26
CA GLY A 404 -15.06 16.06 4.65
C GLY A 404 -13.92 15.92 5.67
N THR A 405 -12.82 15.26 5.30
CA THR A 405 -11.75 14.88 6.24
C THR A 405 -10.52 15.80 6.18
N ARG A 406 -10.69 17.04 5.72
CA ARG A 406 -9.63 18.07 5.66
C ARG A 406 -9.40 18.72 7.02
N LEU A 407 -8.87 17.94 7.97
CA LEU A 407 -8.62 18.41 9.32
C LEU A 407 -7.13 18.24 9.65
N ILE A 408 -6.56 19.26 10.29
CA ILE A 408 -5.23 19.25 10.87
C ILE A 408 -5.42 18.93 12.36
N TYR A 409 -4.85 17.82 12.84
CA TYR A 409 -5.02 17.38 14.22
C TYR A 409 -3.86 17.78 15.13
N ARG A 410 -2.66 17.98 14.57
CA ARG A 410 -1.48 18.40 15.32
C ARG A 410 -1.31 19.90 15.16
N GLU A 411 -0.94 20.56 16.23
CA GLU A 411 -0.60 21.98 16.21
C GLU A 411 0.47 22.28 15.14
N ILE A 412 0.46 23.49 14.63
CA ILE A 412 1.47 23.98 13.70
C ILE A 412 2.67 24.35 14.58
N ASP A 413 3.77 23.61 14.46
CA ASP A 413 5.05 23.91 15.09
C ASP A 413 5.69 25.17 14.47
#